data_496ec41fd0bad59c87fd2a07772bed60
#
_entry.id   496ec41fd0bad59c87fd2a07772bed60
#
_cell.length_a   1.000
_cell.length_b   1.000
_cell.length_c   1.000
_cell.angle_alpha   90.00
_cell.angle_beta   90.00
_cell.angle_gamma   90.00
#
_symmetry.space_group_name_H-M   'P 1'
#
loop_
_entity.id
_entity.type
_entity.pdbx_description
1 polymer ?
#
loop_
_entity_poly.entity_id
_entity_poly.type
_entity_poly.pdbx_seq_one_letter_code
_entity_poly.pdbx_strand_id
1 'polypeptide(L)'
;NKIAASSDYDNYKMLKQTARERGVKFLFETNVGAGLPIISTISDLRGSGDRVLKIEAVLSGTLNYVFNTLSADIPLSRAVHLAQENGYSEPDPRIDLSGKDVIRKLVILARESGYRVNVEDVESNLFIPQALFDGSLDNFWAHLPELDAQFEAERQRLACENKRWRFVAEWADGKGRVGLREISQGHPLYDLEGSNNILLLTTERYHEYPMLIQGYGAGADVT
;
A
#
# COMPACT_ATOMS: atom_id res chain seq x y z
N ASN A 1 6.43 -15.68 1.15
CA ASN A 1 6.78 -14.79 2.28
C ASN A 1 7.51 -13.55 1.77
N LYS A 2 6.89 -12.39 1.95
CA LYS A 2 7.38 -11.07 1.49
C LYS A 2 8.74 -10.66 2.07
N ILE A 3 9.12 -11.20 3.22
CA ILE A 3 10.38 -10.86 3.91
C ILE A 3 11.59 -11.11 2.99
N ALA A 4 11.64 -12.22 2.27
CA ALA A 4 12.75 -12.52 1.38
C ALA A 4 12.96 -11.45 0.29
N ALA A 5 11.87 -10.98 -0.32
CA ALA A 5 11.93 -9.97 -1.38
C ALA A 5 12.09 -8.53 -0.85
N SER A 6 11.72 -8.25 0.42
CA SER A 6 11.82 -6.95 1.09
C SER A 6 12.92 -6.87 2.16
N SER A 7 13.72 -7.92 2.35
CA SER A 7 14.90 -7.90 3.22
C SER A 7 15.94 -6.87 2.75
N ASP A 8 17.08 -6.78 3.40
CA ASP A 8 18.19 -5.96 2.92
C ASP A 8 18.44 -6.15 1.40
N TYR A 9 18.78 -5.05 0.71
CA TYR A 9 18.92 -5.07 -0.76
C TYR A 9 19.96 -6.06 -1.25
N ASP A 10 21.07 -6.22 -0.54
CA ASP A 10 22.14 -7.12 -0.96
C ASP A 10 21.70 -8.59 -0.80
N ASN A 11 20.89 -8.92 0.20
CA ASN A 11 20.25 -10.24 0.34
C ASN A 11 19.27 -10.52 -0.80
N TYR A 12 18.40 -9.55 -1.12
CA TYR A 12 17.48 -9.67 -2.26
C TYR A 12 18.27 -9.89 -3.58
N LYS A 13 19.30 -9.10 -3.82
CA LYS A 13 20.16 -9.22 -5.00
C LYS A 13 20.85 -10.58 -5.08
N MET A 14 21.39 -11.06 -3.96
CA MET A 14 21.99 -12.40 -3.84
C MET A 14 21.00 -13.50 -4.20
N LEU A 15 19.76 -13.45 -3.69
CA LEU A 15 18.71 -14.42 -4.02
C LEU A 15 18.38 -14.44 -5.51
N LYS A 16 18.20 -13.26 -6.13
CA LYS A 16 17.95 -13.14 -7.57
C LYS A 16 19.13 -13.67 -8.41
N GLN A 17 20.35 -13.37 -7.99
CA GLN A 17 21.56 -13.84 -8.67
C GLN A 17 21.72 -15.36 -8.53
N THR A 18 21.58 -15.91 -7.33
CA THR A 18 21.67 -17.36 -7.07
C THR A 18 20.63 -18.12 -7.89
N ALA A 19 19.39 -17.61 -7.94
CA ALA A 19 18.34 -18.24 -8.74
C ALA A 19 18.71 -18.29 -10.22
N ARG A 20 19.28 -17.20 -10.76
CA ARG A 20 19.75 -17.13 -12.15
C ARG A 20 20.91 -18.08 -12.41
N GLU A 21 21.93 -18.09 -11.56
CA GLU A 21 23.11 -18.96 -11.68
C GLU A 21 22.77 -20.45 -11.59
N ARG A 22 21.76 -20.79 -10.80
CA ARG A 22 21.29 -22.17 -10.62
C ARG A 22 20.21 -22.60 -11.62
N GLY A 23 19.77 -21.70 -12.51
CA GLY A 23 18.69 -21.95 -13.46
C GLY A 23 17.33 -22.25 -12.80
N VAL A 24 17.12 -21.75 -11.57
CA VAL A 24 15.86 -21.93 -10.82
C VAL A 24 15.07 -20.62 -10.76
N LYS A 25 13.76 -20.72 -10.56
CA LYS A 25 12.89 -19.55 -10.44
C LYS A 25 12.76 -19.10 -8.99
N PHE A 26 12.88 -17.82 -8.72
CA PHE A 26 12.51 -17.16 -7.48
C PHE A 26 11.25 -16.34 -7.75
N LEU A 27 10.09 -16.91 -7.45
CA LEU A 27 8.77 -16.35 -7.75
C LEU A 27 8.13 -15.78 -6.50
N PHE A 28 7.57 -14.58 -6.59
CA PHE A 28 6.94 -13.86 -5.47
C PHE A 28 5.85 -12.87 -5.93
N GLU A 29 5.15 -13.18 -7.05
CA GLU A 29 4.07 -12.34 -7.60
C GLU A 29 3.05 -11.96 -6.54
N THR A 30 2.58 -12.93 -5.75
CA THR A 30 1.56 -12.72 -4.71
C THR A 30 2.02 -11.90 -3.50
N ASN A 31 3.27 -11.47 -3.47
CA ASN A 31 3.75 -10.58 -2.41
C ASN A 31 3.17 -9.17 -2.50
N VAL A 32 2.71 -8.74 -3.69
CA VAL A 32 2.12 -7.41 -3.92
C VAL A 32 0.87 -7.56 -4.78
N GLY A 33 -0.26 -7.07 -4.27
CA GLY A 33 -1.52 -7.06 -5.02
C GLY A 33 -2.21 -8.43 -5.15
N ALA A 34 -1.85 -9.38 -4.30
CA ALA A 34 -2.38 -10.74 -4.31
C ALA A 34 -2.29 -11.39 -5.69
N GLY A 35 -3.40 -11.74 -6.33
CA GLY A 35 -3.43 -12.38 -7.65
C GLY A 35 -3.27 -11.43 -8.85
N LEU A 36 -3.11 -10.13 -8.62
CA LEU A 36 -2.91 -9.17 -9.72
C LEU A 36 -1.51 -9.36 -10.34
N PRO A 37 -1.37 -9.31 -11.68
CA PRO A 37 -0.10 -9.49 -12.37
C PRO A 37 0.78 -8.22 -12.31
N ILE A 38 1.20 -7.84 -11.11
CA ILE A 38 1.91 -6.57 -10.87
C ILE A 38 3.41 -6.74 -11.13
N ILE A 39 4.03 -7.71 -10.48
CA ILE A 39 5.49 -7.93 -10.57
C ILE A 39 5.86 -8.42 -11.97
N SER A 40 5.06 -9.31 -12.55
CA SER A 40 5.25 -9.78 -13.92
C SER A 40 5.16 -8.62 -14.92
N THR A 41 4.16 -7.73 -14.80
CA THR A 41 4.03 -6.54 -15.66
C THR A 41 5.26 -5.64 -15.58
N ILE A 42 5.75 -5.34 -14.37
CA ILE A 42 6.98 -4.53 -14.20
C ILE A 42 8.19 -5.24 -14.83
N SER A 43 8.30 -6.55 -14.66
CA SER A 43 9.39 -7.33 -15.22
C SER A 43 9.36 -7.32 -16.75
N ASP A 44 8.20 -7.42 -17.38
CA ASP A 44 7.99 -7.41 -18.84
C ASP A 44 8.29 -6.02 -19.42
N LEU A 45 7.84 -4.95 -18.76
CA LEU A 45 8.19 -3.57 -19.16
C LEU A 45 9.70 -3.38 -19.17
N ARG A 46 10.39 -3.76 -18.09
CA ARG A 46 11.85 -3.68 -18.01
C ARG A 46 12.53 -4.59 -19.03
N GLY A 47 12.05 -5.81 -19.20
CA GLY A 47 12.56 -6.78 -20.18
C GLY A 47 12.47 -6.26 -21.61
N SER A 48 11.46 -5.44 -21.91
CA SER A 48 11.28 -4.77 -23.20
C SER A 48 12.07 -3.44 -23.34
N GLY A 49 12.85 -3.07 -22.32
CA GLY A 49 13.65 -1.84 -22.31
C GLY A 49 12.91 -0.58 -21.90
N ASP A 50 11.71 -0.71 -21.32
CA ASP A 50 11.00 0.42 -20.72
C ASP A 50 11.50 0.72 -19.32
N ARG A 51 11.37 1.96 -18.86
CA ARG A 51 11.78 2.39 -17.54
C ARG A 51 10.60 2.93 -16.74
N VAL A 52 10.36 2.35 -15.59
CA VAL A 52 9.37 2.85 -14.63
C VAL A 52 9.89 4.14 -14.00
N LEU A 53 9.14 5.22 -14.14
CA LEU A 53 9.46 6.55 -13.62
C LEU A 53 8.75 6.83 -12.30
N LYS A 54 7.47 6.41 -12.21
CA LYS A 54 6.65 6.64 -11.03
C LYS A 54 5.74 5.44 -10.78
N ILE A 55 5.52 5.14 -9.51
CA ILE A 55 4.54 4.19 -9.01
C ILE A 55 3.61 4.93 -8.06
N GLU A 56 2.30 4.80 -8.23
CA GLU A 56 1.28 5.22 -7.27
C GLU A 56 0.35 4.05 -7.01
N ALA A 57 0.15 3.69 -5.75
CA ALA A 57 -0.60 2.49 -5.46
C ALA A 57 -1.35 2.54 -4.12
N VAL A 58 -2.51 1.89 -4.08
CA VAL A 58 -3.21 1.49 -2.84
C VAL A 58 -3.07 -0.02 -2.73
N LEU A 59 -2.29 -0.47 -1.75
CA LEU A 59 -1.83 -1.86 -1.62
C LEU A 59 -2.26 -2.53 -0.30
N SER A 60 -3.06 -1.85 0.51
CA SER A 60 -3.65 -2.40 1.74
C SER A 60 -5.17 -2.46 1.60
N GLY A 61 -5.70 -3.66 1.54
CA GLY A 61 -7.15 -3.89 1.55
C GLY A 61 -7.79 -3.38 2.84
N THR A 62 -7.14 -3.61 3.99
CA THR A 62 -7.57 -3.14 5.31
C THR A 62 -7.72 -1.63 5.34
N LEU A 63 -6.66 -0.89 4.98
CA LEU A 63 -6.68 0.58 5.02
C LEU A 63 -7.64 1.15 3.97
N ASN A 64 -7.73 0.54 2.79
CA ASN A 64 -8.72 0.97 1.81
C ASN A 64 -10.14 0.76 2.31
N TYR A 65 -10.43 -0.37 2.96
CA TYR A 65 -11.71 -0.62 3.60
C TYR A 65 -12.03 0.42 4.68
N VAL A 66 -11.09 0.70 5.59
CA VAL A 66 -11.28 1.69 6.67
C VAL A 66 -11.65 3.06 6.09
N PHE A 67 -10.88 3.56 5.11
CA PHE A 67 -11.14 4.90 4.53
C PHE A 67 -12.34 4.95 3.57
N ASN A 68 -12.82 3.82 3.07
CA ASN A 68 -14.09 3.75 2.35
C ASN A 68 -15.30 3.67 3.29
N THR A 69 -15.13 3.09 4.48
CA THR A 69 -16.20 2.91 5.47
C THR A 69 -16.43 4.16 6.32
N LEU A 70 -15.36 4.97 6.50
CA LEU A 70 -15.43 6.23 7.25
C LEU A 70 -16.50 7.17 6.67
N SER A 71 -17.46 7.56 7.48
CA SER A 71 -18.60 8.40 7.08
C SER A 71 -19.10 9.23 8.26
N ALA A 72 -20.13 10.07 8.06
CA ALA A 72 -20.75 10.84 9.13
C ALA A 72 -21.29 9.97 10.28
N ASP A 73 -21.74 8.76 9.95
CA ASP A 73 -22.33 7.82 10.92
C ASP A 73 -21.33 6.78 11.43
N ILE A 74 -20.17 6.68 10.80
CA ILE A 74 -19.14 5.67 11.12
C ILE A 74 -17.81 6.39 11.34
N PRO A 75 -17.45 6.73 12.60
CA PRO A 75 -16.19 7.36 12.93
C PRO A 75 -14.99 6.42 12.71
N LEU A 76 -13.77 6.98 12.74
CA LEU A 76 -12.53 6.22 12.50
C LEU A 76 -12.43 4.98 13.39
N SER A 77 -12.65 5.14 14.69
CA SER A 77 -12.57 4.02 15.65
C SER A 77 -13.52 2.89 15.28
N ARG A 78 -14.75 3.21 14.88
CA ARG A 78 -15.74 2.21 14.45
C ARG A 78 -15.37 1.59 13.11
N ALA A 79 -14.83 2.36 12.16
CA ALA A 79 -14.36 1.84 10.87
C ALA A 79 -13.24 0.81 11.05
N VAL A 80 -12.30 1.05 11.97
CA VAL A 80 -11.24 0.10 12.32
C VAL A 80 -11.80 -1.16 12.98
N HIS A 81 -12.76 -1.04 13.89
CA HIS A 81 -13.46 -2.20 14.46
C HIS A 81 -14.19 -3.03 13.40
N LEU A 82 -14.90 -2.37 12.48
CA LEU A 82 -15.59 -3.06 11.39
C LEU A 82 -14.61 -3.80 10.46
N ALA A 83 -13.40 -3.24 10.22
CA ALA A 83 -12.38 -3.93 9.47
C ALA A 83 -11.95 -5.24 10.16
N GLN A 84 -11.81 -5.22 11.48
CA GLN A 84 -11.47 -6.41 12.28
C GLN A 84 -12.65 -7.41 12.29
N GLU A 85 -13.87 -6.98 12.58
CA GLU A 85 -15.07 -7.83 12.62
C GLU A 85 -15.31 -8.55 11.27
N ASN A 86 -15.00 -7.88 10.14
CA ASN A 86 -15.16 -8.43 8.79
C ASN A 86 -13.93 -9.21 8.29
N GLY A 87 -12.90 -9.39 9.12
CA GLY A 87 -11.72 -10.18 8.77
C GLY A 87 -10.77 -9.49 7.77
N TYR A 88 -10.87 -8.18 7.59
CA TYR A 88 -9.94 -7.41 6.75
C TYR A 88 -8.66 -7.02 7.48
N SER A 89 -8.70 -6.97 8.82
CA SER A 89 -7.57 -6.56 9.65
C SER A 89 -6.98 -7.77 10.38
N GLU A 90 -5.67 -7.68 10.67
CA GLU A 90 -5.01 -8.58 11.62
C GLU A 90 -5.67 -8.49 13.00
N PRO A 91 -5.52 -9.51 13.87
CA PRO A 91 -6.06 -9.47 15.24
C PRO A 91 -5.61 -8.24 16.05
N ASP A 92 -4.41 -7.73 15.80
CA ASP A 92 -3.95 -6.43 16.26
C ASP A 92 -3.95 -5.45 15.09
N PRO A 93 -4.93 -4.55 14.98
CA PRO A 93 -5.05 -3.63 13.84
C PRO A 93 -3.89 -2.64 13.73
N ARG A 94 -3.11 -2.44 14.80
CA ARG A 94 -1.90 -1.60 14.75
C ARG A 94 -0.89 -2.10 13.73
N ILE A 95 -0.87 -3.40 13.45
CA ILE A 95 -0.01 -3.99 12.41
C ILE A 95 -0.34 -3.36 11.06
N ASP A 96 -1.63 -3.34 10.69
CA ASP A 96 -2.11 -2.76 9.44
C ASP A 96 -1.96 -1.23 9.43
N LEU A 97 -2.38 -0.56 10.51
CA LEU A 97 -2.37 0.89 10.64
C LEU A 97 -0.95 1.48 10.63
N SER A 98 0.07 0.69 10.97
CA SER A 98 1.47 1.10 10.90
C SER A 98 1.98 1.31 9.47
N GLY A 99 1.28 0.79 8.45
CA GLY A 99 1.70 0.85 7.06
C GLY A 99 2.97 0.05 6.72
N LYS A 100 3.56 -0.66 7.66
CA LYS A 100 4.82 -1.43 7.46
C LYS A 100 4.72 -2.44 6.32
N ASP A 101 3.56 -3.07 6.15
CA ASP A 101 3.33 -4.00 5.05
C ASP A 101 3.32 -3.27 3.69
N VAL A 102 2.73 -2.10 3.64
CA VAL A 102 2.68 -1.26 2.43
C VAL A 102 4.08 -0.76 2.06
N ILE A 103 4.92 -0.39 3.06
CA ILE A 103 6.32 -0.02 2.84
C ILE A 103 7.08 -1.18 2.20
N ARG A 104 6.96 -2.39 2.72
CA ARG A 104 7.60 -3.59 2.16
C ARG A 104 7.14 -3.86 0.73
N LYS A 105 5.86 -3.69 0.44
CA LYS A 105 5.31 -3.82 -0.92
C LYS A 105 5.91 -2.80 -1.86
N LEU A 106 5.99 -1.54 -1.46
CA LEU A 106 6.62 -0.48 -2.25
C LEU A 106 8.10 -0.77 -2.55
N VAL A 107 8.85 -1.23 -1.54
CA VAL A 107 10.26 -1.63 -1.71
C VAL A 107 10.40 -2.73 -2.75
N ILE A 108 9.53 -3.74 -2.73
CA ILE A 108 9.53 -4.82 -3.73
C ILE A 108 9.29 -4.24 -5.13
N LEU A 109 8.28 -3.39 -5.30
CA LEU A 109 7.95 -2.78 -6.59
C LEU A 109 9.09 -1.90 -7.12
N ALA A 110 9.70 -1.07 -6.28
CA ALA A 110 10.82 -0.23 -6.66
C ALA A 110 12.04 -1.07 -7.08
N ARG A 111 12.33 -2.16 -6.35
CA ARG A 111 13.42 -3.09 -6.71
C ARG A 111 13.17 -3.81 -8.03
N GLU A 112 11.96 -4.30 -8.26
CA GLU A 112 11.59 -4.92 -9.54
C GLU A 112 11.62 -3.89 -10.68
N SER A 113 11.35 -2.60 -10.38
CA SER A 113 11.55 -1.49 -11.31
C SER A 113 13.02 -1.10 -11.55
N GLY A 114 13.97 -1.73 -10.82
CA GLY A 114 15.41 -1.55 -11.02
C GLY A 114 16.10 -0.60 -10.07
N TYR A 115 15.38 -0.08 -9.08
CA TYR A 115 15.95 0.83 -8.09
C TYR A 115 16.60 0.09 -6.92
N ARG A 116 17.66 0.67 -6.36
CA ARG A 116 18.24 0.22 -5.10
C ARG A 116 17.56 0.96 -3.96
N VAL A 117 16.87 0.25 -3.09
CA VAL A 117 16.13 0.82 -1.97
C VAL A 117 15.99 -0.20 -0.86
N ASN A 118 16.04 0.24 0.39
CA ASN A 118 15.73 -0.52 1.58
C ASN A 118 14.47 0.02 2.26
N VAL A 119 13.94 -0.70 3.23
CA VAL A 119 12.72 -0.32 3.96
C VAL A 119 12.91 1.01 4.71
N GLU A 120 14.08 1.23 5.26
CA GLU A 120 14.49 2.44 5.98
C GLU A 120 14.64 3.67 5.10
N ASP A 121 14.77 3.50 3.79
CA ASP A 121 14.86 4.61 2.82
C ASP A 121 13.49 5.18 2.43
N VAL A 122 12.40 4.53 2.87
CA VAL A 122 11.02 4.94 2.56
C VAL A 122 10.49 5.87 3.63
N GLU A 123 10.13 7.08 3.24
CA GLU A 123 9.44 8.03 4.12
C GLU A 123 8.05 7.52 4.47
N SER A 124 7.73 7.43 5.77
CA SER A 124 6.42 7.00 6.24
C SER A 124 5.80 8.06 7.14
N ASN A 125 4.59 8.49 6.77
CA ASN A 125 3.80 9.40 7.58
C ASN A 125 2.64 8.62 8.20
N LEU A 126 2.73 8.37 9.50
CA LEU A 126 1.64 7.79 10.27
C LEU A 126 0.48 8.79 10.33
N PHE A 127 -0.73 8.30 10.12
CA PHE A 127 -1.94 9.13 10.20
C PHE A 127 -2.57 9.13 11.61
N ILE A 128 -2.08 8.29 12.50
CA ILE A 128 -2.43 8.26 13.93
C ILE A 128 -1.16 8.46 14.76
N PRO A 129 -1.29 9.03 15.97
CA PRO A 129 -0.13 9.30 16.84
C PRO A 129 0.68 8.05 17.15
N GLN A 130 2.02 8.19 17.15
CA GLN A 130 2.95 7.09 17.49
C GLN A 130 2.62 6.46 18.85
N ALA A 131 2.18 7.25 19.82
CA ALA A 131 1.83 6.78 21.17
C ALA A 131 0.73 5.68 21.17
N LEU A 132 -0.13 5.64 20.16
CA LEU A 132 -1.17 4.59 20.05
C LEU A 132 -0.60 3.23 19.61
N PHE A 133 0.60 3.19 19.05
CA PHE A 133 1.28 1.94 18.71
C PHE A 133 2.00 1.32 19.90
N ASP A 134 2.21 2.09 20.96
CA ASP A 134 2.90 1.67 22.17
C ASP A 134 1.89 1.11 23.20
N GLY A 135 2.35 0.25 24.08
CA GLY A 135 1.51 -0.31 25.15
C GLY A 135 0.60 -1.47 24.73
N SER A 136 -0.46 -1.70 25.50
CA SER A 136 -1.38 -2.80 25.28
C SER A 136 -2.41 -2.51 24.17
N LEU A 137 -3.00 -3.57 23.63
CA LEU A 137 -4.10 -3.43 22.67
C LEU A 137 -5.33 -2.78 23.31
N ASP A 138 -5.60 -3.04 24.59
CA ASP A 138 -6.68 -2.39 25.33
C ASP A 138 -6.47 -0.88 25.42
N ASN A 139 -5.23 -0.44 25.65
CA ASN A 139 -4.88 0.99 25.65
C ASN A 139 -5.12 1.62 24.28
N PHE A 140 -4.75 0.94 23.19
CA PHE A 140 -5.05 1.39 21.84
C PHE A 140 -6.54 1.62 21.63
N TRP A 141 -7.38 0.63 21.96
CA TRP A 141 -8.83 0.73 21.79
C TRP A 141 -9.48 1.79 22.68
N ALA A 142 -8.93 2.02 23.87
CA ALA A 142 -9.44 3.06 24.78
C ALA A 142 -9.21 4.49 24.25
N HIS A 143 -8.09 4.72 23.52
CA HIS A 143 -7.71 6.07 23.08
C HIS A 143 -7.94 6.34 21.59
N LEU A 144 -8.15 5.31 20.75
CA LEU A 144 -8.45 5.51 19.34
C LEU A 144 -9.65 6.45 19.10
N PRO A 145 -10.77 6.38 19.88
CA PRO A 145 -11.91 7.28 19.71
C PRO A 145 -11.61 8.77 19.93
N GLU A 146 -10.51 9.12 20.58
CA GLU A 146 -10.07 10.51 20.75
C GLU A 146 -9.77 11.20 19.42
N LEU A 147 -9.49 10.41 18.38
CA LEU A 147 -9.21 10.92 17.03
C LEU A 147 -10.47 11.12 16.18
N ASP A 148 -11.62 10.57 16.59
CA ASP A 148 -12.83 10.51 15.76
C ASP A 148 -13.31 11.90 15.33
N ALA A 149 -13.33 12.87 16.26
CA ALA A 149 -13.79 14.23 15.97
C ALA A 149 -12.87 14.95 14.96
N GLN A 150 -11.56 14.77 15.07
CA GLN A 150 -10.60 15.34 14.15
C GLN A 150 -10.75 14.73 12.74
N PHE A 151 -10.87 13.41 12.66
CA PHE A 151 -11.03 12.73 11.37
C PHE A 151 -12.35 13.08 10.70
N GLU A 152 -13.43 13.25 11.46
CA GLU A 152 -14.72 13.66 10.89
C GLU A 152 -14.67 15.11 10.36
N ALA A 153 -14.06 16.04 11.09
CA ALA A 153 -13.91 17.43 10.63
C ALA A 153 -13.13 17.49 9.30
N GLU A 154 -12.01 16.76 9.21
CA GLU A 154 -11.21 16.70 8.00
C GLU A 154 -11.93 15.97 6.85
N ARG A 155 -12.67 14.90 7.15
CA ARG A 155 -13.50 14.20 6.14
C ARG A 155 -14.53 15.14 5.53
N GLN A 156 -15.20 15.96 6.35
CA GLN A 156 -16.16 16.96 5.87
C GLN A 156 -15.49 18.01 4.99
N ARG A 157 -14.32 18.51 5.39
CA ARG A 157 -13.51 19.43 4.57
C ARG A 157 -13.20 18.82 3.20
N LEU A 158 -12.70 17.59 3.18
CA LEU A 158 -12.37 16.88 1.96
C LEU A 158 -13.61 16.68 1.05
N ALA A 159 -14.74 16.33 1.64
CA ALA A 159 -15.98 16.16 0.90
C ALA A 159 -16.42 17.47 0.21
N CYS A 160 -16.29 18.62 0.89
CA CYS A 160 -16.55 19.93 0.31
C CYS A 160 -15.61 20.28 -0.86
N GLU A 161 -14.39 19.73 -0.86
CA GLU A 161 -13.39 19.93 -1.91
C GLU A 161 -13.43 18.84 -3.00
N ASN A 162 -14.40 17.93 -2.98
CA ASN A 162 -14.46 16.74 -3.83
C ASN A 162 -13.18 15.90 -3.76
N LYS A 163 -12.67 15.69 -2.56
CA LYS A 163 -11.51 14.86 -2.25
C LYS A 163 -11.87 13.71 -1.34
N ARG A 164 -11.02 12.69 -1.33
CA ARG A 164 -11.08 11.55 -0.41
C ARG A 164 -9.70 11.17 0.07
N TRP A 165 -9.61 10.58 1.23
CA TRP A 165 -8.38 9.95 1.68
C TRP A 165 -8.13 8.61 1.00
N ARG A 166 -6.85 8.40 0.68
CA ARG A 166 -6.30 7.09 0.33
C ARG A 166 -4.96 6.90 1.03
N PHE A 167 -4.70 5.69 1.50
CA PHE A 167 -3.38 5.34 2.01
C PHE A 167 -2.52 4.89 0.83
N VAL A 168 -1.63 5.75 0.41
CA VAL A 168 -0.90 5.61 -0.86
C VAL A 168 0.56 5.25 -0.63
N ALA A 169 1.05 4.31 -1.42
CA ALA A 169 2.45 4.06 -1.64
C ALA A 169 2.87 4.77 -2.94
N GLU A 170 3.88 5.61 -2.86
CA GLU A 170 4.41 6.36 -4.00
C GLU A 170 5.92 6.12 -4.13
N TRP A 171 6.36 5.83 -5.34
CA TRP A 171 7.75 5.90 -5.75
C TRP A 171 7.87 6.91 -6.87
N ALA A 172 8.63 7.97 -6.66
CA ALA A 172 8.87 9.01 -7.68
C ALA A 172 10.23 9.67 -7.41
N ASP A 173 10.94 10.03 -8.47
CA ASP A 173 12.24 10.74 -8.40
C ASP A 173 13.26 10.06 -7.47
N GLY A 174 13.28 8.72 -7.47
CA GLY A 174 14.18 7.92 -6.65
C GLY A 174 13.84 7.87 -5.16
N LYS A 175 12.65 8.34 -4.76
CA LYS A 175 12.19 8.37 -3.37
C LYS A 175 10.91 7.60 -3.17
N GLY A 176 10.84 6.85 -2.08
CA GLY A 176 9.64 6.15 -1.65
C GLY A 176 8.91 6.92 -0.54
N ARG A 177 7.59 7.02 -0.64
CA ARG A 177 6.72 7.59 0.38
C ARG A 177 5.50 6.73 0.60
N VAL A 178 5.10 6.56 1.84
CA VAL A 178 3.89 5.84 2.23
C VAL A 178 3.13 6.67 3.25
N GLY A 179 1.84 6.88 3.02
CA GLY A 179 1.00 7.63 3.96
C GLY A 179 -0.37 7.98 3.42
N LEU A 180 -1.13 8.64 4.28
CA LEU A 180 -2.46 9.12 3.94
C LEU A 180 -2.35 10.34 3.01
N ARG A 181 -3.09 10.31 1.89
CA ARG A 181 -3.11 11.38 0.90
C ARG A 181 -4.54 11.78 0.55
N GLU A 182 -4.70 13.06 0.27
CA GLU A 182 -5.92 13.64 -0.28
C GLU A 182 -5.94 13.43 -1.80
N ILE A 183 -6.93 12.70 -2.27
CA ILE A 183 -7.09 12.38 -3.68
C ILE A 183 -8.31 13.11 -4.23
N SER A 184 -8.09 13.93 -5.26
CA SER A 184 -9.16 14.70 -5.92
C SER A 184 -10.00 13.82 -6.83
N GLN A 185 -11.26 14.21 -7.01
CA GLN A 185 -12.15 13.58 -8.00
C GLN A 185 -11.51 13.61 -9.40
N GLY A 186 -11.65 12.52 -10.13
CA GLY A 186 -11.04 12.33 -11.45
C GLY A 186 -9.66 11.67 -11.42
N HIS A 187 -8.99 11.60 -10.27
CA HIS A 187 -7.78 10.78 -10.13
C HIS A 187 -8.15 9.28 -10.04
N PRO A 188 -7.43 8.37 -10.70
CA PRO A 188 -7.79 6.94 -10.69
C PRO A 188 -7.91 6.30 -9.31
N LEU A 189 -7.20 6.81 -8.29
CA LEU A 189 -7.29 6.31 -6.92
C LEU A 189 -8.57 6.76 -6.19
N TYR A 190 -9.31 7.76 -6.72
CA TYR A 190 -10.45 8.37 -6.02
C TYR A 190 -11.60 7.38 -5.82
N ASP A 191 -11.99 6.65 -6.86
CA ASP A 191 -13.15 5.75 -6.86
C ASP A 191 -12.82 4.30 -6.52
N LEU A 192 -11.66 4.05 -5.91
CA LEU A 192 -11.28 2.70 -5.50
C LEU A 192 -12.16 2.22 -4.34
N GLU A 193 -13.06 1.28 -4.61
CA GLU A 193 -14.04 0.78 -3.65
C GLU A 193 -13.53 -0.42 -2.82
N GLY A 194 -14.20 -0.64 -1.69
CA GLY A 194 -14.04 -1.82 -0.84
C GLY A 194 -12.61 -2.01 -0.35
N SER A 195 -12.11 -3.23 -0.48
CA SER A 195 -10.73 -3.65 -0.14
C SER A 195 -9.85 -3.85 -1.36
N ASN A 196 -10.24 -3.31 -2.52
CA ASN A 196 -9.51 -3.47 -3.77
C ASN A 196 -8.12 -2.82 -3.73
N ASN A 197 -7.23 -3.36 -4.54
CA ASN A 197 -5.90 -2.80 -4.81
C ASN A 197 -5.89 -2.10 -6.17
N ILE A 198 -5.06 -1.08 -6.28
CA ILE A 198 -4.80 -0.38 -7.53
C ILE A 198 -3.34 0.02 -7.61
N LEU A 199 -2.78 -0.07 -8.80
CA LEU A 199 -1.44 0.36 -9.13
C LEU A 199 -1.46 1.18 -10.41
N LEU A 200 -0.86 2.35 -10.40
CA LEU A 200 -0.55 3.15 -11.58
C LEU A 200 0.96 3.11 -11.80
N LEU A 201 1.36 2.75 -13.02
CA LEU A 201 2.73 2.77 -13.48
C LEU A 201 2.90 3.85 -14.53
N THR A 202 3.66 4.89 -14.21
CA THR A 202 4.15 5.86 -15.19
C THR A 202 5.52 5.40 -15.65
N THR A 203 5.69 5.19 -16.96
CA THR A 203 6.94 4.76 -17.57
C THR A 203 7.38 5.74 -18.65
N GLU A 204 8.53 5.53 -19.28
CA GLU A 204 8.96 6.34 -20.43
C GLU A 204 7.98 6.22 -21.61
N ARG A 205 7.37 5.05 -21.81
CA ARG A 205 6.38 4.82 -22.87
C ARG A 205 4.96 5.22 -22.48
N TYR A 206 4.61 5.07 -21.21
CA TYR A 206 3.27 5.33 -20.65
C TYR A 206 3.31 6.52 -19.69
N HIS A 207 3.83 7.69 -20.15
CA HIS A 207 3.96 8.88 -19.30
C HIS A 207 2.71 9.76 -19.33
N GLU A 208 2.05 9.89 -20.49
CA GLU A 208 0.81 10.67 -20.63
C GLU A 208 -0.41 9.90 -20.11
N TYR A 209 -0.44 8.60 -20.36
CA TYR A 209 -1.49 7.67 -19.93
C TYR A 209 -0.86 6.51 -19.16
N PRO A 210 -0.69 6.65 -17.83
CA PRO A 210 -0.12 5.60 -17.00
C PRO A 210 -0.86 4.28 -17.12
N MET A 211 -0.14 3.17 -17.07
CA MET A 211 -0.76 1.85 -16.99
C MET A 211 -1.47 1.69 -15.64
N LEU A 212 -2.70 1.17 -15.68
CA LEU A 212 -3.50 0.91 -14.51
C LEU A 212 -3.74 -0.58 -14.35
N ILE A 213 -3.41 -1.13 -13.17
CA ILE A 213 -3.74 -2.49 -12.76
C ILE A 213 -4.61 -2.38 -11.51
N GLN A 214 -5.86 -2.84 -11.61
CA GLN A 214 -6.83 -2.75 -10.53
C GLN A 214 -7.59 -4.04 -10.39
N GLY A 215 -7.90 -4.41 -9.16
CA GLY A 215 -8.78 -5.55 -8.90
C GLY A 215 -8.83 -5.92 -7.44
N TYR A 216 -9.59 -6.97 -7.15
CA TYR A 216 -9.72 -7.50 -5.81
C TYR A 216 -8.37 -8.05 -5.35
N GLY A 217 -7.86 -7.50 -4.26
CA GLY A 217 -6.72 -8.06 -3.55
C GLY A 217 -7.19 -9.28 -2.78
N ALA A 218 -7.48 -10.36 -3.49
CA ALA A 218 -7.98 -11.56 -2.87
C ALA A 218 -7.01 -12.05 -1.80
N GLY A 219 -7.54 -12.40 -0.63
CA GLY A 219 -6.79 -12.99 0.46
C GLY A 219 -6.30 -14.41 0.15
N ALA A 220 -6.35 -15.29 1.13
CA ALA A 220 -5.82 -16.65 1.05
C ALA A 220 -6.37 -17.52 -0.10
N ASP A 221 -7.51 -17.16 -0.67
CA ASP A 221 -8.18 -17.93 -1.72
C ASP A 221 -7.47 -17.88 -3.08
N VAL A 222 -6.45 -17.02 -3.24
CA VAL A 222 -5.69 -16.87 -4.49
C VAL A 222 -4.27 -17.42 -4.37
N THR A 223 -3.86 -17.76 -3.18
CA THR A 223 -2.54 -18.31 -2.89
C THR A 223 -2.59 -19.79 -2.58
#